data_d5ac4afc1e0893bcb63ea02119225785
#
_entry.id   d5ac4afc1e0893bcb63ea02119225785
#
_cell.length_a   1.000
_cell.length_b   1.000
_cell.length_c   1.000
_cell.angle_alpha   90.00
_cell.angle_beta   90.00
_cell.angle_gamma   90.00
#
_symmetry.space_group_name_H-M   'P 1'
#
loop_
_entity.id
_entity.type
_entity.pdbx_description
1 polymer ?
#
loop_
_entity_poly.entity_id
_entity_poly.type
_entity_poly.pdbx_seq_one_letter_code
_entity_poly.pdbx_strand_id
1 'polypeptide(L)'
;MENEKNNEVYSKVVRAGKRTYFFDVKSTKGNDLYLTITESKKVVNSDGRESFQKHKLFLYKEDFEKFQDGLDEVLEKINSLKENDENYAENTNDSIEKLAEVSFEDL
;
A
#
# COMPACT_ATOMS: atom_id res chain seq x y z
N MET A 1 2.70 -16.31 -20.41
CA MET A 1 1.75 -16.77 -20.93
C MET A 1 0.67 -17.28 -20.09
N GLU A 2 0.14 -18.39 -20.46
CA GLU A 2 -0.90 -18.99 -19.68
C GLU A 2 -0.55 -19.11 -18.26
N ASN A 3 0.71 -19.35 -17.99
CA ASN A 3 1.13 -19.61 -16.64
C ASN A 3 0.92 -18.44 -15.71
N GLU A 4 1.06 -17.24 -16.23
CA GLU A 4 0.89 -16.09 -15.37
C GLU A 4 -0.54 -15.92 -14.92
N LYS A 5 -1.48 -16.12 -15.85
CA LYS A 5 -2.87 -16.03 -15.49
C LYS A 5 -3.24 -17.10 -14.52
N ASN A 6 -2.77 -18.31 -14.76
CA ASN A 6 -3.11 -19.43 -13.91
C ASN A 6 -2.50 -19.31 -12.53
N ASN A 7 -1.48 -18.49 -12.37
CA ASN A 7 -0.86 -18.33 -11.07
C ASN A 7 -1.62 -17.37 -10.19
N GLU A 8 -2.50 -16.59 -10.76
CA GLU A 8 -3.25 -15.63 -9.97
C GLU A 8 -4.39 -16.33 -9.25
N VAL A 9 -4.40 -16.23 -7.93
CA VAL A 9 -5.38 -16.91 -7.12
C VAL A 9 -6.47 -15.97 -6.63
N TYR A 10 -6.11 -14.74 -6.30
CA TYR A 10 -7.04 -13.80 -5.73
C TYR A 10 -6.47 -12.39 -5.87
N SER A 11 -7.34 -11.42 -6.05
CA SER A 11 -6.93 -10.02 -6.16
C SER A 11 -7.87 -9.14 -5.39
N LYS A 12 -7.31 -8.13 -4.77
CA LYS A 12 -8.08 -7.12 -4.08
C LYS A 12 -7.55 -5.75 -4.46
N VAL A 13 -8.44 -4.83 -4.82
CA VAL A 13 -8.06 -3.49 -5.23
C VAL A 13 -8.59 -2.51 -4.18
N VAL A 14 -7.71 -1.62 -3.73
CA VAL A 14 -8.09 -0.59 -2.77
C VAL A 14 -7.73 0.76 -3.37
N ARG A 15 -8.73 1.61 -3.54
CA ARG A 15 -8.52 2.93 -4.12
C ARG A 15 -8.44 3.95 -3.00
N ALA A 16 -7.44 4.80 -3.07
CA ALA A 16 -7.17 5.78 -2.04
C ALA A 16 -6.72 7.08 -2.70
N GLY A 17 -7.69 7.84 -3.20
CA GLY A 17 -7.39 9.10 -3.85
C GLY A 17 -6.60 8.90 -5.12
N LYS A 18 -5.43 9.53 -5.20
CA LYS A 18 -4.59 9.43 -6.37
C LYS A 18 -3.87 8.10 -6.45
N ARG A 19 -3.91 7.32 -5.39
CA ARG A 19 -3.20 6.05 -5.36
C ARG A 19 -4.19 4.90 -5.39
N THR A 20 -3.75 3.81 -5.95
CA THR A 20 -4.50 2.57 -5.96
C THR A 20 -3.56 1.47 -5.53
N TYR A 21 -4.02 0.63 -4.63
CA TYR A 21 -3.21 -0.48 -4.14
C TYR A 21 -3.82 -1.77 -4.64
N PHE A 22 -2.98 -2.61 -5.22
CA PHE A 22 -3.40 -3.91 -5.71
C PHE A 22 -2.75 -4.97 -4.84
N PHE A 23 -3.57 -5.83 -4.27
CA PHE A 23 -3.08 -6.94 -3.47
C PHE A 23 -3.39 -8.21 -4.26
N ASP A 24 -2.36 -8.85 -4.76
CA ASP A 24 -2.54 -10.02 -5.62
C ASP A 24 -1.91 -11.24 -4.98
N VAL A 25 -2.71 -12.28 -4.81
CA VAL A 25 -2.22 -13.55 -4.30
C VAL A 25 -1.89 -14.42 -5.49
N LYS A 26 -0.67 -14.92 -5.54
CA LYS A 26 -0.19 -15.74 -6.64
C LYS A 26 0.41 -17.01 -6.09
N SER A 27 0.53 -18.00 -6.95
CA SER A 27 1.10 -19.27 -6.55
C SER A 27 2.32 -19.58 -7.38
N THR A 28 3.32 -20.19 -6.74
CA THR A 28 4.51 -20.62 -7.43
C THR A 28 4.25 -21.97 -8.07
N LYS A 29 5.25 -22.46 -8.81
CA LYS A 29 5.16 -23.76 -9.41
C LYS A 29 5.02 -24.85 -8.37
N GLY A 30 5.54 -24.63 -7.18
CA GLY A 30 5.43 -25.60 -6.11
C GLY A 30 4.19 -25.45 -5.27
N ASN A 31 3.23 -24.65 -5.76
CA ASN A 31 1.98 -24.41 -5.05
C ASN A 31 2.12 -23.63 -3.76
N ASP A 32 3.20 -22.89 -3.62
CA ASP A 32 3.33 -21.96 -2.51
C ASP A 32 2.69 -20.64 -2.88
N LEU A 33 2.02 -20.04 -1.93
CA LEU A 33 1.38 -18.75 -2.19
C LEU A 33 2.31 -17.61 -1.81
N TYR A 34 2.24 -16.55 -2.58
CA TYR A 34 2.94 -15.33 -2.22
C TYR A 34 2.05 -14.14 -2.60
N LEU A 35 2.38 -13.00 -2.05
CA LEU A 35 1.58 -11.79 -2.21
C LEU A 35 2.40 -10.74 -2.93
N THR A 36 1.78 -10.06 -3.89
CA THR A 36 2.39 -8.86 -4.44
C THR A 36 1.48 -7.69 -4.09
N ILE A 37 2.10 -6.61 -3.63
CA ILE A 37 1.39 -5.38 -3.34
C ILE A 37 1.93 -4.34 -4.29
N THR A 38 1.06 -3.77 -5.10
CA THR A 38 1.45 -2.77 -6.08
C THR A 38 0.77 -1.46 -5.72
N GLU A 39 1.59 -0.43 -5.58
CA GLU A 39 1.08 0.93 -5.42
C GLU A 39 1.16 1.62 -6.77
N SER A 40 0.04 2.16 -7.23
CA SER A 40 0.00 2.89 -8.48
C SER A 40 -0.45 4.31 -8.18
N LYS A 41 0.37 5.28 -8.53
CA LYS A 41 0.07 6.67 -8.27
C LYS A 41 -0.01 7.42 -9.58
N LYS A 42 -1.12 8.16 -9.76
CA LYS A 42 -1.29 8.97 -10.94
C LYS A 42 -0.49 10.25 -10.80
N VAL A 43 0.28 10.59 -11.81
CA VAL A 43 1.09 11.80 -11.81
C VAL A 43 0.84 12.56 -13.11
N VAL A 44 0.99 13.88 -13.04
CA VAL A 44 0.85 14.73 -14.20
C VAL A 44 2.23 15.32 -14.50
N ASN A 45 2.71 15.05 -15.70
CA ASN A 45 4.03 15.53 -16.09
C ASN A 45 3.98 17.02 -16.43
N SER A 46 5.15 17.62 -16.58
CA SER A 46 5.22 19.06 -16.84
C SER A 46 4.56 19.42 -18.16
N ASP A 47 4.47 18.48 -19.10
CA ASP A 47 3.84 18.75 -20.39
C ASP A 47 2.33 18.49 -20.37
N GLY A 48 1.77 18.23 -19.18
CA GLY A 48 0.33 18.00 -19.07
C GLY A 48 -0.11 16.57 -19.26
N ARG A 49 0.80 15.68 -19.61
CA ARG A 49 0.44 14.28 -19.81
C ARG A 49 0.34 13.57 -18.50
N GLU A 50 -0.57 12.61 -18.45
CA GLU A 50 -0.73 11.79 -17.25
C GLU A 50 0.02 10.49 -17.40
N SER A 51 0.59 10.04 -16.32
CA SER A 51 1.25 8.75 -16.28
C SER A 51 1.05 8.15 -14.89
N PHE A 52 1.54 6.94 -14.71
CA PHE A 52 1.42 6.26 -13.44
C PHE A 52 2.78 5.82 -12.96
N GLN A 53 3.05 6.10 -11.69
CA GLN A 53 4.24 5.58 -11.03
C GLN A 53 3.81 4.35 -10.26
N LYS A 54 4.53 3.26 -10.45
CA LYS A 54 4.17 2.00 -9.82
C LYS A 54 5.34 1.48 -9.01
N HIS A 55 5.01 0.99 -7.83
CA HIS A 55 5.99 0.36 -6.96
C HIS A 55 5.41 -0.97 -6.52
N LYS A 56 6.21 -2.02 -6.63
CA LYS A 56 5.72 -3.34 -6.33
C LYS A 56 6.57 -3.96 -5.24
N LEU A 57 5.89 -4.62 -4.32
CA LEU A 57 6.52 -5.30 -3.21
C LEU A 57 6.12 -6.76 -3.28
N PHE A 58 7.10 -7.65 -3.15
CA PHE A 58 6.84 -9.07 -3.11
C PHE A 58 6.98 -9.56 -1.69
N LEU A 59 5.98 -10.30 -1.24
CA LEU A 59 5.96 -10.79 0.13
C LEU A 59 5.70 -12.28 0.11
N TYR A 60 6.60 -13.03 0.71
CA TYR A 60 6.54 -14.48 0.68
C TYR A 60 6.03 -15.01 2.01
N LYS A 61 5.60 -16.26 2.00
CA LYS A 61 4.89 -16.81 3.15
C LYS A 61 5.67 -16.75 4.45
N GLU A 62 6.98 -16.82 4.36
CA GLU A 62 7.80 -16.75 5.55
C GLU A 62 7.71 -15.42 6.25
N ASP A 63 7.32 -14.38 5.52
CA ASP A 63 7.33 -13.02 6.04
C ASP A 63 5.94 -12.46 6.31
N PHE A 64 4.90 -13.21 5.99
CA PHE A 64 3.53 -12.69 6.12
C PHE A 64 3.25 -12.21 7.53
N GLU A 65 3.52 -13.04 8.50
CA GLU A 65 3.19 -12.73 9.87
C GLU A 65 4.01 -11.56 10.37
N LYS A 66 5.29 -11.57 10.09
CA LYS A 66 6.16 -10.49 10.54
C LYS A 66 5.77 -9.16 9.93
N PHE A 67 5.44 -9.19 8.65
CA PHE A 67 5.05 -7.97 7.96
C PHE A 67 3.75 -7.43 8.56
N GLN A 68 2.80 -8.30 8.77
CA GLN A 68 1.51 -7.89 9.32
C GLN A 68 1.68 -7.35 10.74
N ASP A 69 2.45 -8.04 11.56
CA ASP A 69 2.67 -7.58 12.93
C ASP A 69 3.33 -6.22 12.96
N GLY A 70 4.32 -6.02 12.09
CA GLY A 70 4.98 -4.73 12.02
C GLY A 70 4.06 -3.64 11.59
N LEU A 71 3.25 -3.90 10.57
CA LEU A 71 2.31 -2.91 10.10
C LEU A 71 1.28 -2.57 11.17
N ASP A 72 0.75 -3.59 11.84
CA ASP A 72 -0.23 -3.37 12.90
C ASP A 72 0.35 -2.54 14.03
N GLU A 73 1.58 -2.83 14.40
CA GLU A 73 2.24 -2.09 15.47
C GLU A 73 2.41 -0.62 15.11
N VAL A 74 2.81 -0.35 13.88
CA VAL A 74 3.01 1.03 13.44
C VAL A 74 1.68 1.77 13.38
N LEU A 75 0.65 1.13 12.85
CA LEU A 75 -0.66 1.75 12.79
C LEU A 75 -1.21 2.04 14.16
N GLU A 76 -0.97 1.14 15.09
CA GLU A 76 -1.38 1.35 16.46
C GLU A 76 -0.66 2.54 17.06
N LYS A 77 0.64 2.65 16.77
CA LYS A 77 1.41 3.77 17.26
C LYS A 77 0.88 5.09 16.71
N ILE A 78 0.52 5.11 15.44
CA ILE A 78 -0.04 6.31 14.83
C ILE A 78 -1.33 6.69 15.54
N ASN A 79 -2.19 5.73 15.80
CA ASN A 79 -3.44 6.00 16.50
C ASN A 79 -3.19 6.55 17.90
N SER A 80 -2.20 5.98 18.57
CA SER A 80 -1.85 6.44 19.91
C SER A 80 -1.38 7.88 19.89
N LEU A 81 -0.54 8.22 18.93
CA LEU A 81 -0.05 9.56 18.78
C LEU A 81 -1.18 10.55 18.48
N LYS A 82 -2.11 10.14 17.65
CA LYS A 82 -3.25 10.97 17.34
C LYS A 82 -4.09 11.26 18.58
N GLU A 83 -4.32 10.25 19.39
CA GLU A 83 -5.15 10.41 20.57
C GLU A 83 -4.50 11.33 21.60
N ASN A 84 -3.19 11.29 21.68
CA ASN A 84 -2.45 12.09 22.65
C ASN A 84 -2.21 13.51 22.21
N ASP A 85 -2.43 13.81 20.94
CA ASP A 85 -2.16 15.13 20.39
C ASP A 85 -3.48 15.83 20.09
N GLU A 86 -3.86 16.76 20.97
CA GLU A 86 -5.11 17.47 20.81
C GLU A 86 -5.12 18.32 19.55
N ASN A 87 -3.98 18.91 19.22
CA ASN A 87 -3.91 19.71 18.01
C ASN A 87 -4.10 18.85 16.77
N TYR A 88 -3.55 17.66 16.81
CA TYR A 88 -3.71 16.74 15.70
C TYR A 88 -5.18 16.41 15.51
N ALA A 89 -5.88 16.15 16.61
CA ALA A 89 -7.30 15.79 16.55
C ALA A 89 -8.13 16.93 16.00
N GLU A 90 -7.77 18.16 16.33
CA GLU A 90 -8.51 19.31 15.87
C GLU A 90 -8.36 19.57 14.38
N ASN A 91 -7.25 19.16 13.81
CA ASN A 91 -7.00 19.43 12.42
C ASN A 91 -7.71 18.49 11.47
N THR A 92 -8.30 17.46 11.99
CA THR A 92 -9.17 16.59 11.25
C THR A 92 -8.57 15.98 9.99
N ASN A 93 -9.39 15.75 9.01
CA ASN A 93 -9.05 14.92 7.89
C ASN A 93 -8.03 15.52 6.94
N ASP A 94 -8.07 16.83 6.76
CA ASP A 94 -7.12 17.46 5.84
C ASP A 94 -5.70 17.27 6.28
N SER A 95 -5.45 17.49 7.56
CA SER A 95 -4.10 17.34 8.08
C SER A 95 -3.63 15.90 7.98
N ILE A 96 -4.53 14.97 8.23
CA ILE A 96 -4.18 13.56 8.14
C ILE A 96 -3.79 13.20 6.73
N GLU A 97 -4.53 13.68 5.75
CA GLU A 97 -4.20 13.39 4.37
C GLU A 97 -2.86 13.98 3.99
N LYS A 98 -2.59 15.22 4.41
CA LYS A 98 -1.33 15.84 4.08
C LYS A 98 -0.16 15.11 4.70
N LEU A 99 -0.32 14.70 5.94
CA LEU A 99 0.75 13.97 6.60
C LEU A 99 1.02 12.64 5.92
N ALA A 100 -0.01 11.96 5.50
CA ALA A 100 0.16 10.71 4.81
C ALA A 100 0.90 10.90 3.50
N GLU A 101 0.55 11.95 2.76
CA GLU A 101 1.22 12.22 1.50
C GLU A 101 2.69 12.55 1.69
N VAL A 102 2.98 13.38 2.68
CA VAL A 102 4.35 13.75 2.94
C VAL A 102 5.16 12.54 3.35
N SER A 103 4.59 11.69 4.18
CA SER A 103 5.32 10.51 4.62
C SER A 103 5.67 9.61 3.46
N PHE A 104 4.74 9.44 2.55
CA PHE A 104 5.01 8.60 1.39
C PHE A 104 6.09 9.18 0.51
N GLU A 105 6.08 10.50 0.35
CA GLU A 105 7.07 11.12 -0.50
C GLU A 105 8.46 11.10 0.10
N ASP A 106 8.55 11.18 1.41
CA ASP A 106 9.83 11.14 2.07
C ASP A 106 10.45 9.75 2.07
N LEU A 107 9.66 8.76 1.92
CA LEU A 107 10.16 7.41 1.87
C LEU A 107 10.68 7.05 0.50
#